data_65922089fe17162d694d6ac2b6db7fec
#
_entry.id   65922089fe17162d694d6ac2b6db7fec
#
_cell.length_a   1.000
_cell.length_b   1.000
_cell.length_c   1.000
_cell.angle_alpha   90.00
_cell.angle_beta   90.00
_cell.angle_gamma   90.00
#
_symmetry.space_group_name_H-M   'P 1'
#
loop_
_entity.id
_entity.type
_entity.pdbx_description
1 polymer ?
#
loop_
_entity_poly.entity_id
_entity_poly.type
_entity_poly.pdbx_seq_one_letter_code
_entity_poly.pdbx_strand_id
1 'polypeptide(L)'
;MNTMSSSFEKAEPFLTSAWSLQEHHATYLFSKTLTNSNEPAEETLALSLTNACVRFDRPQEGIVVACPVQHLLGVDMGTSNSESVRDVWCRHRDLVIVYEPVDPRQLCATLMWRMHHEPAQRNPLLDSAEIVWCELVLSTQTSRIESDSHLKVVSILCGTDILCAEWKNDSWKWTENNSINAFTRALLIRHENESSTLVAVHPLDSCRLSLHKQMNPLNHKWTIRVEFCLFSSLVEKGVILRSRAMATIGPSRDDTLWATPLLDRFRLSEPVLTT
;
A
#
# COMPACT_ATOMS: atom_id res chain seq x y z
N MET A 1 -40.46 28.37 35.46
CA MET A 1 -39.29 28.81 34.68
C MET A 1 -38.37 27.64 34.52
N ASN A 2 -38.53 26.91 33.39
CA ASN A 2 -37.68 25.77 33.03
C ASN A 2 -36.64 26.27 32.03
N THR A 3 -35.41 26.32 32.44
CA THR A 3 -34.25 26.54 31.57
C THR A 3 -33.92 25.27 30.83
N MET A 4 -34.25 25.21 29.55
CA MET A 4 -33.75 24.20 28.64
C MET A 4 -32.27 24.43 28.39
N SER A 5 -31.43 23.54 28.91
CA SER A 5 -30.05 23.43 28.57
C SER A 5 -29.93 22.79 27.18
N SER A 6 -29.58 23.59 26.17
CA SER A 6 -29.24 23.09 24.85
C SER A 6 -27.82 22.49 24.90
N SER A 7 -27.72 21.19 24.89
CA SER A 7 -26.46 20.49 24.65
C SER A 7 -26.07 20.76 23.18
N PHE A 8 -25.07 21.62 22.99
CA PHE A 8 -24.37 21.73 21.73
C PHE A 8 -23.64 20.40 21.48
N GLU A 9 -24.19 19.59 20.60
CA GLU A 9 -23.49 18.46 20.00
C GLU A 9 -22.25 19.03 19.31
N LYS A 10 -21.06 18.72 19.83
CA LYS A 10 -19.79 19.05 19.18
C LYS A 10 -19.77 18.26 17.86
N ALA A 11 -19.94 18.97 16.75
CA ALA A 11 -19.72 18.39 15.42
C ALA A 11 -18.28 17.86 15.37
N GLU A 12 -18.11 16.56 15.21
CA GLU A 12 -16.81 15.97 14.95
C GLU A 12 -16.24 16.59 13.67
N PRO A 13 -14.95 16.96 13.67
CA PRO A 13 -14.33 17.51 12.47
C PRO A 13 -14.35 16.47 11.36
N PHE A 14 -15.05 16.77 10.26
CA PHE A 14 -15.07 15.95 9.07
C PHE A 14 -13.64 15.91 8.47
N LEU A 15 -12.98 14.78 8.61
CA LEU A 15 -11.73 14.50 7.90
C LEU A 15 -12.07 14.29 6.41
N THR A 16 -11.77 15.26 5.57
CA THR A 16 -11.93 15.14 4.13
C THR A 16 -10.62 14.64 3.54
N SER A 17 -10.52 13.33 3.38
CA SER A 17 -9.40 12.72 2.67
C SER A 17 -9.90 12.04 1.42
N ALA A 18 -9.35 12.40 0.26
CA ALA A 18 -9.78 11.87 -1.02
C ALA A 18 -8.67 11.91 -2.08
N TRP A 19 -8.81 11.07 -3.10
CA TRP A 19 -8.03 11.15 -4.32
C TRP A 19 -8.53 12.31 -5.19
N SER A 20 -7.59 13.07 -5.74
CA SER A 20 -7.81 14.12 -6.74
C SER A 20 -7.19 13.67 -8.06
N LEU A 21 -8.00 13.60 -9.13
CA LEU A 21 -7.55 13.23 -10.47
C LEU A 21 -7.00 14.45 -11.20
N GLN A 22 -5.89 14.23 -11.91
CA GLN A 22 -5.32 15.13 -12.90
C GLN A 22 -5.09 14.36 -14.20
N GLU A 23 -4.69 15.02 -15.28
CA GLU A 23 -4.62 14.42 -16.61
C GLU A 23 -3.81 13.13 -16.68
N HIS A 24 -2.67 13.05 -15.97
CA HIS A 24 -1.74 11.91 -16.03
C HIS A 24 -1.44 11.26 -14.69
N HIS A 25 -2.05 11.77 -13.60
CA HIS A 25 -1.81 11.23 -12.25
C HIS A 25 -2.98 11.52 -11.30
N ALA A 26 -2.99 10.82 -10.18
CA ALA A 26 -3.85 11.12 -9.03
C ALA A 26 -2.99 11.44 -7.81
N THR A 27 -3.45 12.38 -7.00
CA THR A 27 -2.83 12.73 -5.72
C THR A 27 -3.82 12.48 -4.60
N TYR A 28 -3.38 11.81 -3.54
CA TYR A 28 -4.16 11.64 -2.33
C TYR A 28 -3.85 12.77 -1.36
N LEU A 29 -4.86 13.55 -1.04
CA LEU A 29 -4.75 14.64 -0.09
C LEU A 29 -5.42 14.24 1.22
N PHE A 30 -4.68 14.33 2.30
CA PHE A 30 -5.17 14.18 3.65
C PHE A 30 -5.24 15.55 4.32
N SER A 31 -6.44 16.03 4.59
CA SER A 31 -6.66 17.30 5.31
C SER A 31 -7.06 17.00 6.74
N LYS A 32 -6.16 17.24 7.69
CA LYS A 32 -6.50 17.32 9.11
C LYS A 32 -6.99 18.74 9.38
N THR A 33 -8.30 18.92 9.54
CA THR A 33 -8.83 20.22 10.00
C THR A 33 -8.34 20.43 11.44
N LEU A 34 -7.34 21.27 11.62
CA LEU A 34 -6.89 21.70 12.94
C LEU A 34 -8.06 22.47 13.59
N THR A 35 -8.75 21.85 14.53
CA THR A 35 -9.59 22.60 15.47
C THR A 35 -8.66 23.48 16.28
N ASN A 36 -8.97 24.79 16.31
CA ASN A 36 -8.26 25.86 17.01
C ASN A 36 -7.86 25.47 18.45
N SER A 37 -6.73 24.81 18.62
CA SER A 37 -6.00 24.77 19.86
C SER A 37 -4.79 25.67 19.68
N ASN A 38 -4.66 26.70 20.53
CA ASN A 38 -3.53 27.63 20.58
C ASN A 38 -2.21 26.98 21.06
N GLU A 39 -2.05 25.68 20.87
CA GLU A 39 -0.76 25.04 21.09
C GLU A 39 0.05 25.12 19.80
N PRO A 40 1.33 25.55 19.90
CA PRO A 40 2.22 25.47 18.75
C PRO A 40 2.22 24.01 18.31
N ALA A 41 1.74 23.77 17.08
CA ALA A 41 1.82 22.47 16.46
C ALA A 41 3.32 22.12 16.41
N GLU A 42 3.78 21.29 17.35
CA GLU A 42 4.96 20.48 17.08
C GLU A 42 4.63 19.78 15.75
N GLU A 43 5.38 20.14 14.72
CA GLU A 43 5.40 19.41 13.45
C GLU A 43 5.86 17.98 13.75
N THR A 44 4.96 17.20 14.30
CA THR A 44 5.09 15.75 14.26
C THR A 44 5.07 15.44 12.77
N LEU A 45 6.27 15.32 12.19
CA LEU A 45 6.48 14.85 10.83
C LEU A 45 5.64 13.57 10.70
N ALA A 46 4.42 13.75 10.19
CA ALA A 46 3.57 12.64 9.88
C ALA A 46 4.27 11.89 8.73
N LEU A 47 5.12 10.93 9.10
CA LEU A 47 5.64 9.89 8.22
C LEU A 47 4.43 9.11 7.74
N SER A 48 3.74 9.66 6.76
CA SER A 48 2.47 9.10 6.34
C SER A 48 2.33 9.19 4.83
N LEU A 49 1.54 8.31 4.28
CA LEU A 49 1.12 8.33 2.88
C LEU A 49 0.23 9.55 2.55
N THR A 50 0.37 10.67 3.27
CA THR A 50 -0.53 11.83 3.21
C THR A 50 -0.46 12.63 1.91
N ASN A 51 0.63 12.49 1.15
CA ASN A 51 0.82 13.13 -0.16
C ASN A 51 1.21 12.07 -1.19
N ALA A 52 0.47 10.97 -1.20
CA ALA A 52 0.71 9.88 -2.13
C ALA A 52 0.33 10.30 -3.56
N CYS A 53 1.20 10.02 -4.53
CA CYS A 53 0.95 10.29 -5.95
C CYS A 53 1.04 8.98 -6.74
N VAL A 54 0.10 8.75 -7.65
CA VAL A 54 0.10 7.62 -8.59
C VAL A 54 0.09 8.15 -10.01
N ARG A 55 1.07 7.73 -10.83
CA ARG A 55 1.13 8.05 -12.25
C ARG A 55 0.46 6.95 -13.07
N PHE A 56 -0.45 7.34 -13.98
CA PHE A 56 -1.24 6.37 -14.75
C PHE A 56 -0.42 5.67 -15.83
N ASP A 57 0.54 6.39 -16.42
CA ASP A 57 1.43 5.91 -17.47
C ASP A 57 2.58 5.02 -16.94
N ARG A 58 2.70 4.88 -15.62
CA ARG A 58 3.78 4.17 -14.94
C ARG A 58 3.28 3.31 -13.78
N PRO A 59 2.46 2.29 -14.06
CA PRO A 59 1.90 1.44 -13.01
C PRO A 59 2.97 0.77 -12.14
N GLN A 60 4.18 0.53 -12.69
CA GLN A 60 5.30 -0.05 -11.97
C GLN A 60 5.87 0.86 -10.86
N GLU A 61 5.61 2.17 -10.91
CA GLU A 61 6.00 3.10 -9.83
C GLU A 61 5.03 3.02 -8.64
N GLY A 62 3.75 2.71 -8.88
CA GLY A 62 2.73 2.64 -7.84
C GLY A 62 2.54 3.97 -7.13
N ILE A 63 2.44 3.92 -5.81
CA ILE A 63 2.36 5.10 -4.96
C ILE A 63 3.76 5.66 -4.74
N VAL A 64 3.97 6.89 -5.16
CA VAL A 64 5.22 7.63 -4.93
C VAL A 64 5.08 8.48 -3.66
N VAL A 65 6.00 8.29 -2.73
CA VAL A 65 6.11 9.05 -1.48
C VAL A 65 7.41 9.86 -1.49
N ALA A 66 7.34 11.13 -1.12
CA ALA A 66 8.39 12.09 -1.41
C ALA A 66 9.62 12.04 -0.49
N CYS A 67 9.51 11.58 0.76
CA CYS A 67 10.62 11.73 1.69
C CYS A 67 10.76 10.53 2.66
N PRO A 68 11.77 9.67 2.50
CA PRO A 68 12.61 9.52 1.29
C PRO A 68 11.78 9.07 0.09
N VAL A 69 12.22 9.35 -1.12
CA VAL A 69 11.48 8.91 -2.31
C VAL A 69 11.38 7.39 -2.31
N GLN A 70 10.15 6.91 -2.26
CA GLN A 70 9.82 5.50 -2.26
C GLN A 70 8.70 5.24 -3.27
N HIS A 71 8.75 4.06 -3.87
CA HIS A 71 7.74 3.55 -4.78
C HIS A 71 7.07 2.35 -4.13
N LEU A 72 5.79 2.45 -3.82
CA LEU A 72 5.05 1.43 -3.09
C LEU A 72 3.93 0.86 -3.93
N LEU A 73 3.78 -0.46 -3.89
CA LEU A 73 2.65 -1.15 -4.52
C LEU A 73 2.49 -0.83 -6.02
N GLY A 74 3.62 -0.70 -6.74
CA GLY A 74 3.61 -0.65 -8.19
C GLY A 74 3.28 -2.02 -8.79
N VAL A 75 2.81 -2.05 -10.03
CA VAL A 75 2.49 -3.31 -10.73
C VAL A 75 3.30 -3.41 -12.01
N ASP A 76 4.17 -4.42 -12.07
CA ASP A 76 4.92 -4.79 -13.25
C ASP A 76 4.14 -5.87 -14.00
N MET A 77 3.62 -5.51 -15.17
CA MET A 77 2.84 -6.40 -16.03
C MET A 77 3.71 -7.14 -17.05
N GLY A 78 5.04 -6.96 -16.98
CA GLY A 78 6.00 -7.66 -17.84
C GLY A 78 6.04 -7.13 -19.28
N THR A 79 5.47 -5.95 -19.54
CA THR A 79 5.53 -5.27 -20.82
C THR A 79 6.58 -4.15 -20.80
N SER A 80 7.30 -3.98 -21.89
CA SER A 80 8.38 -2.98 -21.99
C SER A 80 7.92 -1.59 -22.41
N ASN A 81 6.64 -1.40 -22.69
CA ASN A 81 6.08 -0.17 -23.23
C ASN A 81 5.01 0.42 -22.31
N SER A 82 4.80 1.72 -22.42
CA SER A 82 3.76 2.48 -21.73
C SER A 82 2.41 1.77 -21.88
N GLU A 83 1.88 1.31 -20.77
CA GLU A 83 0.62 0.60 -20.77
C GLU A 83 -0.51 1.57 -21.05
N SER A 84 -1.41 1.18 -21.93
CA SER A 84 -2.55 1.99 -22.31
C SER A 84 -3.59 1.98 -21.21
N VAL A 85 -3.88 3.14 -20.66
CA VAL A 85 -4.95 3.32 -19.68
C VAL A 85 -6.27 3.36 -20.43
N ARG A 86 -7.17 2.45 -20.09
CA ARG A 86 -8.53 2.39 -20.64
C ARG A 86 -9.48 3.29 -19.88
N ASP A 87 -9.39 3.26 -18.54
CA ASP A 87 -10.31 3.99 -17.69
C ASP A 87 -9.65 4.34 -16.35
N VAL A 88 -10.03 5.49 -15.77
CA VAL A 88 -9.56 5.96 -14.46
C VAL A 88 -10.71 6.62 -13.73
N TRP A 89 -10.96 6.21 -12.50
CA TRP A 89 -11.88 6.94 -11.63
C TRP A 89 -11.44 6.89 -10.17
N CYS A 90 -11.94 7.83 -9.39
CA CYS A 90 -11.76 7.79 -7.94
C CYS A 90 -13.12 7.92 -7.23
N ARG A 91 -13.20 7.28 -6.06
CA ARG A 91 -14.34 7.38 -5.18
C ARG A 91 -13.85 7.44 -3.74
N HIS A 92 -13.86 8.63 -3.15
CA HIS A 92 -13.36 8.87 -1.80
C HIS A 92 -11.91 8.38 -1.61
N ARG A 93 -11.72 7.22 -1.00
CA ARG A 93 -10.43 6.62 -0.67
C ARG A 93 -9.91 5.67 -1.74
N ASP A 94 -10.71 5.40 -2.76
CA ASP A 94 -10.38 4.46 -3.83
C ASP A 94 -9.94 5.21 -5.08
N LEU A 95 -8.79 4.82 -5.62
CA LEU A 95 -8.35 5.14 -6.97
C LEU A 95 -8.35 3.85 -7.77
N VAL A 96 -9.07 3.83 -8.88
CA VAL A 96 -9.15 2.67 -9.76
C VAL A 96 -8.64 3.02 -11.14
N ILE A 97 -7.76 2.18 -11.67
CA ILE A 97 -7.20 2.29 -13.02
C ILE A 97 -7.38 0.96 -13.74
N VAL A 98 -7.94 1.01 -14.92
CA VAL A 98 -8.08 -0.14 -15.82
C VAL A 98 -7.11 0.00 -16.98
N TYR A 99 -6.27 -1.00 -17.16
CA TYR A 99 -5.32 -1.06 -18.26
C TYR A 99 -5.83 -1.96 -19.36
N GLU A 100 -5.65 -1.50 -20.61
CA GLU A 100 -5.96 -2.31 -21.79
C GLU A 100 -4.98 -3.48 -21.93
N PRO A 101 -5.42 -4.57 -22.53
CA PRO A 101 -4.54 -5.69 -22.84
C PRO A 101 -3.59 -5.32 -23.99
N VAL A 102 -2.33 -5.03 -23.69
CA VAL A 102 -1.34 -4.49 -24.64
C VAL A 102 -0.41 -5.55 -25.20
N ASP A 103 -0.30 -6.69 -24.57
CA ASP A 103 0.68 -7.72 -24.93
C ASP A 103 0.04 -8.96 -25.60
N PRO A 104 0.85 -9.90 -26.09
CA PRO A 104 0.33 -11.15 -26.64
C PRO A 104 -0.50 -11.98 -25.65
N ARG A 105 -0.38 -11.71 -24.32
CA ARG A 105 -1.19 -12.38 -23.29
C ARG A 105 -2.63 -11.85 -23.24
N GLN A 106 -2.86 -10.64 -23.78
CA GLN A 106 -4.14 -9.94 -23.73
C GLN A 106 -4.74 -9.91 -22.31
N LEU A 107 -3.89 -9.62 -21.32
CA LEU A 107 -4.30 -9.43 -19.94
C LEU A 107 -4.86 -8.02 -19.77
N CYS A 108 -6.09 -7.93 -19.30
CA CYS A 108 -6.65 -6.70 -18.79
C CYS A 108 -6.40 -6.66 -17.27
N ALA A 109 -5.71 -5.66 -16.79
CA ALA A 109 -5.46 -5.47 -15.37
C ALA A 109 -6.30 -4.32 -14.82
N THR A 110 -6.93 -4.55 -13.65
CA THR A 110 -7.59 -3.51 -12.87
C THR A 110 -6.86 -3.36 -11.56
N LEU A 111 -6.34 -2.17 -11.31
CA LEU A 111 -5.63 -1.80 -10.10
C LEU A 111 -6.50 -0.86 -9.27
N MET A 112 -6.72 -1.19 -8.01
CA MET A 112 -7.42 -0.32 -7.07
C MET A 112 -6.53 -0.06 -5.86
N TRP A 113 -6.12 1.19 -5.68
CA TRP A 113 -5.45 1.65 -4.46
C TRP A 113 -6.50 2.24 -3.52
N ARG A 114 -6.64 1.62 -2.35
CA ARG A 114 -7.55 2.06 -1.28
C ARG A 114 -6.76 2.57 -0.09
N MET A 115 -7.01 3.80 0.31
CA MET A 115 -6.40 4.37 1.52
C MET A 115 -7.25 4.04 2.74
N HIS A 116 -6.59 3.61 3.80
CA HIS A 116 -7.19 3.29 5.09
C HIS A 116 -6.57 4.18 6.17
N HIS A 117 -7.39 4.56 7.13
CA HIS A 117 -7.00 5.38 8.27
C HIS A 117 -7.27 4.62 9.55
N GLU A 118 -6.25 4.50 10.38
CA GLU A 118 -6.34 3.85 11.68
C GLU A 118 -6.22 4.88 12.79
N PRO A 119 -7.28 5.07 13.60
CA PRO A 119 -7.21 5.98 14.72
C PRO A 119 -6.21 5.46 15.77
N ALA A 120 -5.37 6.36 16.27
CA ALA A 120 -4.33 6.08 17.27
C ALA A 120 -4.86 5.44 18.56
N GLN A 121 -6.13 5.69 18.91
CA GLN A 121 -6.78 5.20 20.14
C GLN A 121 -6.76 3.68 20.33
N ARG A 122 -6.45 2.91 19.27
CA ARG A 122 -6.39 1.44 19.35
C ARG A 122 -5.00 0.88 19.58
N ASN A 123 -3.99 1.71 19.53
CA ASN A 123 -2.62 1.29 19.83
C ASN A 123 -1.99 2.25 20.86
N PRO A 124 -1.98 1.88 22.15
CA PRO A 124 -1.45 2.73 23.23
C PRO A 124 0.05 3.02 23.13
N LEU A 125 0.77 2.34 22.21
CA LEU A 125 2.19 2.54 21.95
C LEU A 125 2.48 3.61 20.89
N LEU A 126 1.45 4.02 20.15
CA LEU A 126 1.55 5.11 19.19
C LEU A 126 1.01 6.37 19.87
N ASP A 127 1.90 7.16 20.46
CA ASP A 127 1.56 8.47 21.01
C ASP A 127 0.79 9.29 19.97
N SER A 128 -0.55 9.20 19.99
CA SER A 128 -1.52 9.92 19.15
C SER A 128 -1.30 9.92 17.63
N ALA A 129 -0.36 9.17 17.07
CA ALA A 129 -0.10 9.14 15.63
C ALA A 129 -1.08 8.21 14.90
N GLU A 130 -1.85 8.77 13.97
CA GLU A 130 -2.69 8.02 13.05
C GLU A 130 -1.84 7.27 12.03
N ILE A 131 -2.07 5.97 11.85
CA ILE A 131 -1.42 5.21 10.77
C ILE A 131 -2.31 5.23 9.54
N VAL A 132 -1.75 5.74 8.44
CA VAL A 132 -2.35 5.65 7.11
C VAL A 132 -1.69 4.50 6.36
N TRP A 133 -2.48 3.58 5.83
CA TRP A 133 -2.00 2.49 5.02
C TRP A 133 -2.78 2.36 3.72
N CYS A 134 -2.11 1.88 2.69
CA CYS A 134 -2.72 1.65 1.38
C CYS A 134 -2.86 0.16 1.12
N GLU A 135 -4.01 -0.23 0.62
CA GLU A 135 -4.27 -1.54 0.05
C GLU A 135 -4.32 -1.43 -1.47
N LEU A 136 -3.57 -2.28 -2.15
CA LEU A 136 -3.72 -2.53 -3.58
C LEU A 136 -4.54 -3.80 -3.78
N VAL A 137 -5.67 -3.68 -4.46
CA VAL A 137 -6.41 -4.82 -5.00
C VAL A 137 -6.09 -4.91 -6.49
N LEU A 138 -5.43 -5.99 -6.87
CA LEU A 138 -5.06 -6.29 -8.23
C LEU A 138 -5.98 -7.37 -8.78
N SER A 139 -6.67 -7.08 -9.89
CA SER A 139 -7.48 -8.06 -10.62
C SER A 139 -6.97 -8.20 -12.04
N THR A 140 -6.96 -9.41 -12.57
CA THR A 140 -6.59 -9.65 -13.97
C THR A 140 -7.52 -10.67 -14.62
N GLN A 141 -7.75 -10.48 -15.91
CA GLN A 141 -8.54 -11.36 -16.76
C GLN A 141 -7.98 -11.34 -18.18
N THR A 142 -8.32 -12.33 -18.99
CA THR A 142 -7.92 -12.39 -20.40
C THR A 142 -9.10 -12.61 -21.33
N SER A 143 -8.98 -12.09 -22.57
CA SER A 143 -9.92 -12.38 -23.65
C SER A 143 -9.53 -13.65 -24.43
N ARG A 144 -8.33 -14.19 -24.21
CA ARG A 144 -7.85 -15.44 -24.83
C ARG A 144 -8.46 -16.64 -24.12
N ILE A 145 -8.52 -17.78 -24.83
CA ILE A 145 -8.98 -19.05 -24.26
C ILE A 145 -8.15 -19.38 -23.01
N GLU A 146 -6.83 -19.19 -23.10
CA GLU A 146 -5.87 -19.40 -22.02
C GLU A 146 -4.70 -18.42 -22.17
N SER A 147 -4.18 -17.93 -21.07
CA SER A 147 -3.03 -17.01 -21.06
C SER A 147 -2.21 -17.11 -19.76
N ASP A 148 -0.92 -16.80 -19.86
CA ASP A 148 -0.08 -16.59 -18.68
C ASP A 148 -0.56 -15.34 -17.91
N SER A 149 -0.86 -15.52 -16.64
CA SER A 149 -1.40 -14.48 -15.78
C SER A 149 -0.34 -13.79 -14.89
N HIS A 150 0.94 -14.15 -15.06
CA HIS A 150 2.00 -13.67 -14.17
C HIS A 150 2.09 -12.15 -14.11
N LEU A 151 1.92 -11.61 -12.93
CA LEU A 151 2.07 -10.20 -12.58
C LEU A 151 2.93 -10.06 -11.33
N LYS A 152 3.57 -8.89 -11.16
CA LYS A 152 4.36 -8.60 -9.96
C LYS A 152 3.86 -7.33 -9.30
N VAL A 153 3.69 -7.37 -7.97
CA VAL A 153 3.62 -6.15 -7.17
C VAL A 153 5.03 -5.78 -6.74
N VAL A 154 5.43 -4.55 -7.03
CA VAL A 154 6.79 -4.06 -6.87
C VAL A 154 6.81 -2.89 -5.89
N SER A 155 7.77 -2.89 -4.97
CA SER A 155 8.07 -1.72 -4.15
C SER A 155 9.58 -1.44 -4.19
N ILE A 156 9.95 -0.17 -4.31
CA ILE A 156 11.36 0.27 -4.34
C ILE A 156 11.57 1.19 -3.14
N LEU A 157 12.44 0.78 -2.24
CA LEU A 157 12.62 1.36 -0.92
C LEU A 157 14.10 1.66 -0.68
N CYS A 158 14.38 2.64 0.16
CA CYS A 158 15.72 2.90 0.67
C CYS A 158 15.74 2.53 2.16
N GLY A 159 16.64 1.65 2.60
CA GLY A 159 16.68 1.25 4.01
C GLY A 159 17.94 0.47 4.36
N THR A 160 18.13 0.26 5.66
CA THR A 160 19.32 -0.43 6.21
C THR A 160 18.99 -1.85 6.63
N ASP A 161 17.92 -2.03 7.39
CA ASP A 161 17.56 -3.28 8.01
C ASP A 161 16.25 -3.83 7.49
N ILE A 162 16.16 -5.14 7.38
CA ILE A 162 14.96 -5.82 6.88
C ILE A 162 14.57 -6.90 7.88
N LEU A 163 13.32 -6.83 8.33
CA LEU A 163 12.66 -7.91 9.04
C LEU A 163 11.67 -8.60 8.10
N CYS A 164 11.63 -9.91 8.17
CA CYS A 164 10.69 -10.73 7.44
C CYS A 164 9.59 -11.22 8.36
N ALA A 165 8.33 -11.14 7.94
CA ALA A 165 7.22 -11.74 8.64
C ALA A 165 6.69 -12.94 7.87
N GLU A 166 6.66 -14.09 8.55
CA GLU A 166 6.08 -15.33 8.06
C GLU A 166 4.67 -15.52 8.63
N TRP A 167 3.74 -15.92 7.78
CA TRP A 167 2.43 -16.38 8.23
C TRP A 167 2.44 -17.89 8.34
N LYS A 168 2.41 -18.40 9.59
CA LYS A 168 2.47 -19.83 9.87
C LYS A 168 1.71 -20.17 11.15
N ASN A 169 0.93 -21.24 11.12
CA ASN A 169 0.12 -21.70 12.26
C ASN A 169 -0.76 -20.57 12.82
N ASP A 170 -1.46 -19.86 11.95
CA ASP A 170 -2.37 -18.75 12.27
C ASP A 170 -1.74 -17.61 13.10
N SER A 171 -0.45 -17.40 12.93
CA SER A 171 0.29 -16.33 13.61
C SER A 171 1.40 -15.75 12.74
N TRP A 172 1.70 -14.46 12.99
CA TRP A 172 2.86 -13.79 12.40
C TRP A 172 4.11 -14.06 13.22
N LYS A 173 5.21 -14.39 12.53
CA LYS A 173 6.53 -14.57 13.14
C LYS A 173 7.52 -13.67 12.45
N TRP A 174 8.12 -12.76 13.21
CA TRP A 174 9.17 -11.87 12.74
C TRP A 174 10.54 -12.52 12.86
N THR A 175 11.37 -12.37 11.85
CA THR A 175 12.75 -12.84 11.80
C THR A 175 13.65 -11.72 11.28
N GLU A 176 14.80 -11.52 11.93
CA GLU A 176 15.78 -10.50 11.54
C GLU A 176 16.69 -10.94 10.39
N ASN A 177 16.74 -12.20 10.09
CA ASN A 177 17.54 -12.71 9.00
C ASN A 177 16.83 -12.60 7.68
N ASN A 178 17.48 -12.00 6.69
CA ASN A 178 17.03 -11.87 5.29
C ASN A 178 16.68 -13.22 4.59
N SER A 179 16.32 -14.25 5.33
CA SER A 179 15.94 -15.56 4.82
C SER A 179 14.48 -15.52 4.34
N ILE A 180 14.30 -15.05 3.13
CA ILE A 180 13.01 -15.15 2.45
C ILE A 180 12.75 -16.62 2.15
N ASN A 181 11.57 -17.08 2.52
CA ASN A 181 11.11 -18.45 2.24
C ASN A 181 9.65 -18.45 1.72
N ALA A 182 9.13 -19.63 1.45
CA ALA A 182 7.77 -19.78 0.89
C ALA A 182 6.63 -19.28 1.82
N PHE A 183 6.89 -19.04 3.09
CA PHE A 183 5.92 -18.55 4.08
C PHE A 183 6.04 -17.05 4.35
N THR A 184 7.09 -16.39 3.85
CA THR A 184 7.27 -14.93 3.99
C THR A 184 6.16 -14.21 3.23
N ARG A 185 5.41 -13.35 3.93
CA ARG A 185 4.28 -12.58 3.38
C ARG A 185 4.41 -11.10 3.59
N ALA A 186 5.30 -10.66 4.48
CA ALA A 186 5.53 -9.25 4.72
C ALA A 186 7.00 -8.97 4.97
N LEU A 187 7.40 -7.74 4.64
CA LEU A 187 8.72 -7.17 4.94
C LEU A 187 8.53 -5.84 5.65
N LEU A 188 9.34 -5.62 6.67
CA LEU A 188 9.47 -4.35 7.37
C LEU A 188 10.88 -3.83 7.14
N ILE A 189 10.99 -2.68 6.48
CA ILE A 189 12.26 -2.06 6.09
C ILE A 189 12.47 -0.81 6.92
N ARG A 190 13.52 -0.79 7.74
CA ARG A 190 13.91 0.36 8.58
C ARG A 190 14.74 1.35 7.78
N HIS A 191 14.46 2.63 7.97
CA HIS A 191 15.13 3.75 7.32
C HIS A 191 15.99 4.52 8.34
N GLU A 192 16.96 5.29 7.83
CA GLU A 192 17.84 6.12 8.66
C GLU A 192 17.10 7.26 9.40
N ASN A 193 15.92 7.66 8.93
CA ASN A 193 15.11 8.74 9.48
C ASN A 193 14.12 8.28 10.56
N GLU A 194 14.44 7.25 11.30
CA GLU A 194 13.61 6.69 12.37
C GLU A 194 12.21 6.24 11.91
N SER A 195 12.07 5.90 10.65
CA SER A 195 10.86 5.32 10.10
C SER A 195 11.05 3.89 9.62
N SER A 196 9.96 3.16 9.51
CA SER A 196 9.90 1.84 8.90
C SER A 196 8.79 1.78 7.86
N THR A 197 9.04 1.11 6.74
CA THR A 197 8.03 0.81 5.74
C THR A 197 7.66 -0.66 5.80
N LEU A 198 6.38 -0.93 5.99
CA LEU A 198 5.79 -2.26 5.89
C LEU A 198 5.22 -2.46 4.50
N VAL A 199 5.60 -3.57 3.85
CA VAL A 199 4.97 -4.05 2.61
C VAL A 199 4.56 -5.50 2.80
N ALA A 200 3.35 -5.87 2.36
CA ALA A 200 2.84 -7.22 2.54
C ALA A 200 1.93 -7.65 1.38
N VAL A 201 1.81 -8.96 1.19
CA VAL A 201 0.78 -9.60 0.38
C VAL A 201 -0.17 -10.36 1.29
N HIS A 202 -1.43 -10.48 0.87
CA HIS A 202 -2.42 -11.22 1.67
C HIS A 202 -1.96 -12.68 1.89
N PRO A 203 -1.97 -13.19 3.13
CA PRO A 203 -1.35 -14.48 3.45
C PRO A 203 -1.99 -15.69 2.77
N LEU A 204 -3.25 -15.59 2.34
CA LEU A 204 -3.94 -16.62 1.57
C LEU A 204 -3.62 -16.57 0.06
N ASP A 205 -2.98 -15.49 -0.41
CA ASP A 205 -2.63 -15.39 -1.82
C ASP A 205 -1.37 -16.20 -2.11
N SER A 206 -1.41 -16.94 -3.21
CA SER A 206 -0.21 -17.61 -3.71
C SER A 206 0.76 -16.57 -4.26
N CYS A 207 1.91 -16.44 -3.63
CA CYS A 207 2.94 -15.54 -4.11
C CYS A 207 4.35 -16.10 -3.87
N ARG A 208 5.27 -15.65 -4.72
CA ARG A 208 6.71 -15.82 -4.54
C ARG A 208 7.31 -14.45 -4.28
N LEU A 209 7.95 -14.27 -3.13
CA LEU A 209 8.66 -13.05 -2.77
C LEU A 209 10.09 -13.10 -3.30
N SER A 210 10.53 -12.04 -3.95
CA SER A 210 11.91 -11.80 -4.36
C SER A 210 12.40 -10.46 -3.80
N LEU A 211 13.65 -10.42 -3.39
CA LEU A 211 14.29 -9.24 -2.84
C LEU A 211 15.61 -9.00 -3.57
N HIS A 212 15.76 -7.79 -4.09
CA HIS A 212 17.00 -7.35 -4.75
C HIS A 212 17.55 -6.13 -4.02
N LYS A 213 18.80 -6.23 -3.55
CA LYS A 213 19.51 -5.12 -2.91
C LYS A 213 20.55 -4.58 -3.85
N GLN A 214 20.57 -3.28 -4.04
CA GLN A 214 21.56 -2.58 -4.84
C GLN A 214 22.09 -1.37 -4.07
N MET A 215 23.40 -1.27 -3.93
CA MET A 215 24.01 -0.08 -3.36
C MET A 215 24.07 1.03 -4.43
N ASN A 216 23.57 2.21 -4.09
CA ASN A 216 23.74 3.38 -4.94
C ASN A 216 25.18 3.91 -4.79
N PRO A 217 25.99 3.92 -5.86
CA PRO A 217 27.39 4.30 -5.75
C PRO A 217 27.62 5.79 -5.43
N LEU A 218 26.60 6.64 -5.64
CA LEU A 218 26.72 8.09 -5.45
C LEU A 218 26.50 8.51 -3.99
N ASN A 219 25.63 7.83 -3.27
CA ASN A 219 25.26 8.21 -1.90
C ASN A 219 25.45 7.09 -0.87
N HIS A 220 25.99 5.94 -1.29
CA HIS A 220 26.22 4.74 -0.47
C HIS A 220 24.95 4.21 0.26
N LYS A 221 23.77 4.55 -0.24
CA LYS A 221 22.51 4.04 0.32
C LYS A 221 22.06 2.79 -0.41
N TRP A 222 21.48 1.87 0.35
CA TRP A 222 20.90 0.67 -0.22
C TRP A 222 19.50 0.99 -0.79
N THR A 223 19.31 0.63 -2.05
CA THR A 223 18.00 0.54 -2.68
C THR A 223 17.56 -0.91 -2.62
N ILE A 224 16.37 -1.13 -2.11
CA ILE A 224 15.77 -2.44 -1.90
C ILE A 224 14.57 -2.54 -2.82
N ARG A 225 14.61 -3.46 -3.78
CA ARG A 225 13.47 -3.78 -4.64
C ARG A 225 12.81 -5.04 -4.12
N VAL A 226 11.57 -4.91 -3.71
CA VAL A 226 10.69 -6.00 -3.24
C VAL A 226 9.74 -6.36 -4.37
N GLU A 227 9.65 -7.64 -4.71
CA GLU A 227 8.72 -8.14 -5.74
C GLU A 227 7.90 -9.28 -5.17
N PHE A 228 6.57 -9.13 -5.17
CA PHE A 228 5.61 -10.19 -4.95
C PHE A 228 5.13 -10.71 -6.31
N CYS A 229 5.62 -11.88 -6.71
CA CYS A 229 5.21 -12.53 -7.96
C CYS A 229 3.87 -13.23 -7.72
N LEU A 230 2.82 -12.77 -8.39
CA LEU A 230 1.45 -13.22 -8.24
C LEU A 230 1.01 -14.06 -9.43
N PHE A 231 -0.06 -14.87 -9.26
CA PHE A 231 -0.74 -15.58 -10.32
C PHE A 231 0.19 -16.46 -11.17
N SER A 232 0.86 -17.42 -10.53
CA SER A 232 1.82 -18.32 -11.20
C SER A 232 1.17 -19.38 -12.10
N SER A 233 -0.13 -19.30 -12.34
CA SER A 233 -0.91 -20.23 -13.16
C SER A 233 -1.42 -19.59 -14.44
N LEU A 234 -1.84 -20.41 -15.38
CA LEU A 234 -2.59 -19.96 -16.54
C LEU A 234 -3.99 -19.47 -16.10
N VAL A 235 -4.49 -18.44 -16.77
CA VAL A 235 -5.85 -17.93 -16.60
C VAL A 235 -6.65 -18.20 -17.86
N GLU A 236 -7.85 -18.74 -17.69
CA GLU A 236 -8.79 -19.02 -18.77
C GLU A 236 -9.71 -17.81 -19.02
N LYS A 237 -10.24 -17.74 -20.24
CA LYS A 237 -11.24 -16.74 -20.62
C LYS A 237 -12.43 -16.77 -19.67
N GLY A 238 -12.80 -15.60 -19.16
CA GLY A 238 -13.93 -15.44 -18.24
C GLY A 238 -13.59 -15.68 -16.77
N VAL A 239 -12.34 -16.09 -16.46
CA VAL A 239 -11.83 -16.20 -15.10
C VAL A 239 -11.20 -14.86 -14.70
N ILE A 240 -11.52 -14.38 -13.49
CA ILE A 240 -10.90 -13.22 -12.89
C ILE A 240 -10.02 -13.71 -11.73
N LEU A 241 -8.72 -13.49 -11.84
CA LEU A 241 -7.80 -13.70 -10.73
C LEU A 241 -7.68 -12.40 -9.94
N ARG A 242 -7.61 -12.51 -8.62
CA ARG A 242 -7.49 -11.37 -7.73
C ARG A 242 -6.47 -11.63 -6.64
N SER A 243 -5.69 -10.62 -6.30
CA SER A 243 -4.76 -10.62 -5.18
C SER A 243 -4.74 -9.26 -4.48
N ARG A 244 -4.24 -9.25 -3.25
CA ARG A 244 -4.20 -8.07 -2.40
C ARG A 244 -2.80 -7.88 -1.83
N ALA A 245 -2.34 -6.64 -1.86
CA ALA A 245 -1.10 -6.23 -1.21
C ALA A 245 -1.34 -4.96 -0.39
N MET A 246 -0.50 -4.69 0.59
CA MET A 246 -0.58 -3.49 1.39
C MET A 246 0.78 -2.84 1.61
N ALA A 247 0.78 -1.53 1.85
CA ALA A 247 1.94 -0.79 2.30
C ALA A 247 1.57 0.31 3.29
N THR A 248 2.48 0.58 4.22
CA THR A 248 2.38 1.71 5.14
C THR A 248 3.76 2.15 5.61
N ILE A 249 3.82 3.37 6.16
CA ILE A 249 5.01 3.92 6.80
C ILE A 249 4.65 4.26 8.24
N GLY A 250 5.49 3.88 9.18
CA GLY A 250 5.33 4.15 10.60
C GLY A 250 6.68 4.41 11.28
N PRO A 251 6.70 4.69 12.60
CA PRO A 251 7.92 4.85 13.35
C PRO A 251 8.73 3.55 13.40
N SER A 252 10.07 3.65 13.39
CA SER A 252 10.94 2.46 13.49
C SER A 252 11.04 1.93 14.92
N ARG A 253 10.74 2.77 15.91
CA ARG A 253 10.70 2.35 17.30
C ARG A 253 9.55 1.38 17.51
N ASP A 254 9.86 0.20 18.04
CA ASP A 254 8.88 -0.86 18.34
C ASP A 254 7.98 -1.23 17.14
N ASP A 255 8.56 -1.15 15.94
CA ASP A 255 7.84 -1.25 14.67
C ASP A 255 7.04 -2.56 14.48
N THR A 256 7.50 -3.68 15.02
CA THR A 256 6.76 -4.94 14.99
C THR A 256 5.47 -4.90 15.82
N LEU A 257 5.39 -4.02 16.85
CA LEU A 257 4.23 -3.88 17.71
C LEU A 257 3.05 -3.18 17.00
N TRP A 258 3.32 -2.24 16.10
CA TRP A 258 2.26 -1.64 15.29
C TRP A 258 2.01 -2.41 13.99
N ALA A 259 3.05 -3.03 13.42
CA ALA A 259 2.94 -3.76 12.16
C ALA A 259 2.10 -5.04 12.28
N THR A 260 2.26 -5.79 13.39
CA THR A 260 1.53 -7.05 13.60
C THR A 260 0.01 -6.88 13.64
N PRO A 261 -0.57 -5.97 14.45
CA PRO A 261 -2.01 -5.73 14.45
C PRO A 261 -2.54 -5.26 13.09
N LEU A 262 -1.73 -4.49 12.36
CA LEU A 262 -2.09 -4.01 11.03
C LEU A 262 -2.14 -5.15 10.01
N LEU A 263 -1.16 -6.06 10.04
CA LEU A 263 -1.17 -7.28 9.23
C LEU A 263 -2.36 -8.18 9.54
N ASP A 264 -2.73 -8.33 10.83
CA ASP A 264 -3.92 -9.08 11.22
C ASP A 264 -5.21 -8.44 10.69
N ARG A 265 -5.30 -7.12 10.74
CA ARG A 265 -6.44 -6.40 10.18
C ARG A 265 -6.52 -6.57 8.67
N PHE A 266 -5.41 -6.42 7.97
CA PHE A 266 -5.34 -6.64 6.53
C PHE A 266 -5.79 -8.06 6.16
N ARG A 267 -5.34 -9.06 6.90
CA ARG A 267 -5.72 -10.46 6.73
C ARG A 267 -7.22 -10.70 6.95
N LEU A 268 -7.79 -10.06 7.98
CA LEU A 268 -9.19 -10.25 8.37
C LEU A 268 -10.16 -9.37 7.58
N SER A 269 -9.67 -8.35 6.86
CA SER A 269 -10.52 -7.49 6.08
C SER A 269 -11.12 -8.25 4.89
N GLU A 270 -12.42 -8.06 4.66
CA GLU A 270 -13.09 -8.66 3.52
C GLU A 270 -12.53 -8.12 2.21
N PRO A 271 -12.36 -8.99 1.19
CA PRO A 271 -12.00 -8.55 -0.14
C PRO A 271 -13.03 -7.57 -0.66
N VAL A 272 -12.58 -6.43 -1.16
CA VAL A 272 -13.50 -5.49 -1.82
C VAL A 272 -14.02 -6.14 -3.09
N LEU A 273 -15.31 -6.41 -3.11
CA LEU A 273 -16.00 -6.82 -4.32
C LEU A 273 -16.19 -5.57 -5.20
N THR A 274 -15.33 -5.43 -6.20
CA THR A 274 -15.60 -4.48 -7.29
C THR A 274 -16.69 -5.13 -8.16
N THR A 275 -17.92 -4.72 -8.00
CA THR A 275 -19.00 -5.01 -8.94
C THR A 275 -18.90 -4.11 -10.16
#